data_e887c5a42cca9be082ac0a9c6e553d07
#
_entry.id   e887c5a42cca9be082ac0a9c6e553d07
#
_cell.length_a   1.000
_cell.length_b   1.000
_cell.length_c   1.000
_cell.angle_alpha   90.00
_cell.angle_beta   90.00
_cell.angle_gamma   90.00
#
_symmetry.space_group_name_H-M   'P 1'
#
loop_
_entity.id
_entity.type
_entity.pdbx_description
1 polymer ?
#
loop_
_entity_poly.entity_id
_entity_poly.type
_entity_poly.pdbx_seq_one_letter_code
_entity_poly.pdbx_strand_id
1 'polypeptide(L)'
;MSRVLQVSWCFVIALLFFATPALAADGPMIVLDPAIGAGLIMLGGGFGISKIGTAAVESMARQPEAAKDISGAMLLAAALIEGATFFALIVCILVIVL
;
A
#
# COMPACT_ATOMS: atom_id res chain seq x y z
N MET A 1 -21.66 12.27 -6.20
CA MET A 1 -20.42 13.07 -6.36
C MET A 1 -19.77 12.69 -7.67
N SER A 2 -19.49 13.64 -8.55
CA SER A 2 -18.89 13.33 -9.86
C SER A 2 -17.47 12.79 -9.68
N ARG A 3 -17.05 11.88 -10.53
CA ARG A 3 -15.67 11.32 -10.52
C ARG A 3 -14.60 12.42 -10.57
N VAL A 4 -14.92 13.53 -11.21
CA VAL A 4 -14.06 14.72 -11.27
C VAL A 4 -13.81 15.30 -9.87
N LEU A 5 -14.83 15.37 -9.03
CA LEU A 5 -14.71 15.89 -7.66
C LEU A 5 -13.83 14.97 -6.79
N GLN A 6 -13.97 13.66 -6.93
CA GLN A 6 -13.15 12.68 -6.21
C GLN A 6 -11.68 12.75 -6.61
N VAL A 7 -11.40 12.84 -7.92
CA VAL A 7 -10.03 12.99 -8.44
C VAL A 7 -9.42 14.32 -7.98
N SER A 8 -10.20 15.41 -8.01
CA SER A 8 -9.77 16.73 -7.52
C SER A 8 -9.40 16.69 -6.03
N TRP A 9 -10.23 16.04 -5.19
CA TRP A 9 -9.94 15.89 -3.77
C TRP A 9 -8.68 15.05 -3.50
N CYS A 10 -8.51 13.93 -4.22
CA CYS A 10 -7.30 13.13 -4.12
C CYS A 10 -6.04 13.92 -4.52
N PHE A 11 -6.16 14.76 -5.56
CA PHE A 11 -5.06 15.59 -6.02
C PHE A 11 -4.70 16.69 -5.01
N VAL A 12 -5.70 17.33 -4.41
CA VAL A 12 -5.51 18.35 -3.36
C VAL A 12 -4.87 17.74 -2.12
N ILE A 13 -5.32 16.56 -1.68
CA ILE A 13 -4.74 15.85 -0.54
C ILE A 13 -3.30 15.46 -0.84
N ALA A 14 -3.01 14.92 -2.03
CA ALA A 14 -1.65 14.59 -2.44
C ALA A 14 -0.75 15.84 -2.49
N LEU A 15 -1.23 16.96 -3.05
CA LEU A 15 -0.51 18.24 -3.06
C LEU A 15 -0.22 18.75 -1.65
N LEU A 16 -1.17 18.65 -0.71
CA LEU A 16 -0.95 19.04 0.69
C LEU A 16 0.12 18.17 1.36
N PHE A 17 0.15 16.87 1.09
CA PHE A 17 1.17 15.98 1.63
C PHE A 17 2.57 16.25 1.08
N PHE A 18 2.69 16.63 -0.20
CA PHE A 18 3.98 16.89 -0.85
C PHE A 18 4.45 18.35 -0.75
N ALA A 19 3.53 19.31 -0.58
CA ALA A 19 3.88 20.73 -0.52
C ALA A 19 4.28 21.22 0.88
N THR A 20 3.84 20.55 1.95
CA THR A 20 4.18 20.93 3.32
C THR A 20 5.69 20.93 3.62
N PRO A 21 6.50 19.97 3.15
CA PRO A 21 7.94 20.03 3.37
C PRO A 21 8.64 21.17 2.60
N ALA A 22 8.07 21.63 1.47
CA ALA A 22 8.65 22.72 0.69
C ALA A 22 8.46 24.11 1.31
N LEU A 23 7.45 24.26 2.18
CA LEU A 23 7.15 25.51 2.89
C LEU A 23 7.88 25.62 4.25
N ALA A 24 8.51 24.54 4.71
CA ALA A 24 9.21 24.45 5.99
C ALA A 24 10.73 24.60 5.85
N ALA A 25 11.21 25.39 4.88
CA ALA A 25 12.63 25.49 4.54
C ALA A 25 13.52 26.02 5.69
N ASP A 26 12.96 26.56 6.76
CA ASP A 26 13.68 27.07 7.95
C ASP A 26 13.20 26.45 9.28
N GLY A 27 12.35 25.41 9.24
CA GLY A 27 11.86 24.69 10.43
C GLY A 27 12.45 23.28 10.57
N PRO A 28 12.21 22.60 11.69
CA PRO A 28 12.61 21.21 11.83
C PRO A 28 11.91 20.42 10.72
N MET A 29 12.74 19.84 9.84
CA MET A 29 12.28 18.90 8.81
C MET A 29 11.34 17.91 9.50
N ILE A 30 10.11 17.77 9.03
CA ILE A 30 9.23 16.71 9.52
C ILE A 30 9.96 15.40 9.21
N VAL A 31 10.65 14.89 10.18
CA VAL A 31 11.19 13.52 10.12
C VAL A 31 9.95 12.64 10.16
N LEU A 32 9.54 12.12 9.02
CA LEU A 32 8.52 11.08 8.97
C LEU A 32 9.05 9.93 9.83
N ASP A 33 8.49 9.80 11.03
CA ASP A 33 8.83 8.74 11.95
C ASP A 33 8.72 7.39 11.18
N PRO A 34 9.74 6.52 11.26
CA PRO A 34 9.69 5.19 10.65
C PRO A 34 8.42 4.40 11.00
N ALA A 35 7.79 4.67 12.15
CA ALA A 35 6.51 4.08 12.53
C ALA A 35 5.37 4.50 11.60
N ILE A 36 5.35 5.74 11.12
CA ILE A 36 4.37 6.21 10.12
C ILE A 36 4.64 5.51 8.79
N GLY A 37 5.91 5.41 8.39
CA GLY A 37 6.30 4.66 7.19
C GLY A 37 5.85 3.21 7.25
N ALA A 38 6.08 2.53 8.37
CA ALA A 38 5.64 1.15 8.59
C ALA A 38 4.11 1.03 8.51
N GLY A 39 3.36 1.96 9.10
CA GLY A 39 1.91 1.99 9.01
C GLY A 39 1.40 2.12 7.57
N LEU A 40 2.00 2.99 6.76
CA LEU A 40 1.65 3.17 5.35
C LEU A 40 1.96 1.92 4.52
N ILE A 41 3.09 1.25 4.78
CA ILE A 41 3.46 -0.02 4.13
C ILE A 41 2.40 -1.08 4.44
N MET A 42 1.98 -1.21 5.70
CA MET A 42 0.96 -2.19 6.10
C MET A 42 -0.41 -1.90 5.48
N LEU A 43 -0.79 -0.63 5.37
CA LEU A 43 -2.02 -0.24 4.67
C LEU A 43 -1.96 -0.60 3.18
N GLY A 44 -0.85 -0.30 2.52
CA GLY A 44 -0.65 -0.63 1.10
C GLY A 44 -0.64 -2.13 0.84
N GLY A 45 0.13 -2.89 1.60
CA GLY A 45 0.20 -4.35 1.50
C GLY A 45 -1.14 -5.03 1.80
N GLY A 46 -1.79 -4.64 2.89
CA GLY A 46 -3.10 -5.15 3.27
C GLY A 46 -4.17 -4.87 2.20
N PHE A 47 -4.19 -3.68 1.63
CA PHE A 47 -5.09 -3.34 0.53
C PHE A 47 -4.81 -4.17 -0.72
N GLY A 48 -3.53 -4.35 -1.09
CA GLY A 48 -3.13 -5.17 -2.23
C GLY A 48 -3.56 -6.63 -2.08
N ILE A 49 -3.27 -7.24 -0.94
CA ILE A 49 -3.65 -8.64 -0.64
C ILE A 49 -5.18 -8.79 -0.60
N SER A 50 -5.90 -7.85 0.01
CA SER A 50 -7.36 -7.86 0.03
C SER A 50 -7.97 -7.86 -1.37
N LYS A 51 -7.44 -7.03 -2.28
CA LYS A 51 -7.92 -6.99 -3.68
C LYS A 51 -7.67 -8.30 -4.42
N ILE A 52 -6.50 -8.86 -4.28
CA ILE A 52 -6.14 -10.15 -4.91
C ILE A 52 -7.01 -11.26 -4.33
N GLY A 53 -7.15 -11.32 -3.01
CA GLY A 53 -7.93 -12.34 -2.32
C GLY A 53 -9.40 -12.31 -2.74
N THR A 54 -10.02 -11.14 -2.73
CA THR A 54 -11.42 -10.96 -3.15
C THR A 54 -11.62 -11.42 -4.61
N ALA A 55 -10.78 -10.94 -5.53
CA ALA A 55 -10.89 -11.30 -6.95
C ALA A 55 -10.70 -12.80 -7.18
N ALA A 56 -9.76 -13.43 -6.46
CA ALA A 56 -9.51 -14.86 -6.56
C ALA A 56 -10.70 -15.68 -6.04
N VAL A 57 -11.24 -15.36 -4.87
CA VAL A 57 -12.39 -16.07 -4.28
C VAL A 57 -13.62 -15.95 -5.17
N GLU A 58 -13.91 -14.76 -5.69
CA GLU A 58 -15.00 -14.56 -6.65
C GLU A 58 -14.81 -15.35 -7.95
N SER A 59 -13.57 -15.42 -8.45
CA SER A 59 -13.26 -16.19 -9.66
C SER A 59 -13.38 -17.69 -9.43
N MET A 60 -12.93 -18.21 -8.29
CA MET A 60 -13.09 -19.62 -7.91
C MET A 60 -14.57 -20.00 -7.78
N ALA A 61 -15.41 -19.10 -7.25
CA ALA A 61 -16.85 -19.33 -7.16
C ALA A 61 -17.51 -19.42 -8.54
N ARG A 62 -17.01 -18.67 -9.52
CA ARG A 62 -17.54 -18.70 -10.91
C ARG A 62 -16.95 -19.84 -11.75
N GLN A 63 -15.76 -20.30 -11.43
CA GLN A 63 -15.02 -21.32 -12.19
C GLN A 63 -14.40 -22.35 -11.22
N PRO A 64 -15.24 -23.24 -10.64
CA PRO A 64 -14.76 -24.23 -9.67
C PRO A 64 -13.69 -25.18 -10.22
N GLU A 65 -13.74 -25.47 -11.52
CA GLU A 65 -12.77 -26.33 -12.21
C GLU A 65 -11.36 -25.73 -12.27
N ALA A 66 -11.25 -24.38 -12.25
CA ALA A 66 -9.98 -23.64 -12.24
C ALA A 66 -9.53 -23.23 -10.83
N ALA A 67 -10.27 -23.57 -9.79
CA ALA A 67 -10.04 -23.09 -8.42
C ALA A 67 -8.61 -23.35 -7.93
N LYS A 68 -8.02 -24.48 -8.26
CA LYS A 68 -6.65 -24.85 -7.87
C LYS A 68 -5.61 -23.92 -8.51
N ASP A 69 -5.75 -23.61 -9.77
CA ASP A 69 -4.82 -22.76 -10.51
C ASP A 69 -4.96 -21.29 -10.06
N ILE A 70 -6.19 -20.84 -9.87
CA ILE A 70 -6.49 -19.49 -9.33
C ILE A 70 -5.90 -19.34 -7.92
N SER A 71 -6.08 -20.33 -7.05
CA SER A 71 -5.53 -20.32 -5.69
C SER A 71 -3.99 -20.28 -5.72
N GLY A 72 -3.35 -21.04 -6.61
CA GLY A 72 -1.89 -21.01 -6.77
C GLY A 72 -1.38 -19.63 -7.21
N ALA A 73 -2.01 -19.04 -8.22
CA ALA A 73 -1.67 -17.70 -8.70
C ALA A 73 -1.91 -16.62 -7.62
N MET A 74 -3.01 -16.72 -6.88
CA MET A 74 -3.33 -15.83 -5.75
C MET A 74 -2.24 -15.88 -4.68
N LEU A 75 -1.85 -17.09 -4.25
CA LEU A 75 -0.82 -17.27 -3.23
C LEU A 75 0.53 -16.70 -3.67
N LEU A 76 0.91 -16.92 -4.93
CA LEU A 76 2.15 -16.37 -5.48
C LEU A 76 2.12 -14.84 -5.49
N ALA A 77 1.03 -14.24 -5.95
CA ALA A 77 0.87 -12.79 -5.98
C ALA A 77 0.87 -12.19 -4.56
N ALA A 78 0.18 -12.83 -3.61
CA ALA A 78 0.17 -12.41 -2.20
C ALA A 78 1.57 -12.49 -1.60
N ALA A 79 2.32 -13.57 -1.85
CA ALA A 79 3.68 -13.73 -1.35
C ALA A 79 4.66 -12.67 -1.90
N LEU A 80 4.49 -12.25 -3.15
CA LEU A 80 5.30 -11.17 -3.74
C LEU A 80 5.02 -9.82 -3.07
N ILE A 81 3.76 -9.51 -2.78
CA ILE A 81 3.38 -8.30 -2.04
C ILE A 81 3.95 -8.36 -0.62
N GLU A 82 3.79 -9.50 0.04
CA GLU A 82 4.28 -9.71 1.41
C GLU A 82 5.80 -9.57 1.48
N GLY A 83 6.53 -10.16 0.53
CA GLY A 83 7.98 -10.01 0.43
C GLY A 83 8.41 -8.55 0.26
N ALA A 84 7.73 -7.78 -0.58
CA ALA A 84 8.00 -6.36 -0.77
C ALA A 84 7.69 -5.54 0.51
N THR A 85 6.58 -5.85 1.19
CA THR A 85 6.23 -5.17 2.46
C THR A 85 7.22 -5.48 3.57
N PHE A 86 7.66 -6.73 3.71
CA PHE A 86 8.70 -7.11 4.67
C PHE A 86 10.01 -6.38 4.41
N PHE A 87 10.46 -6.32 3.15
CA PHE A 87 11.65 -5.58 2.80
C PHE A 87 11.55 -4.10 3.21
N ALA A 88 10.42 -3.47 2.91
CA ALA A 88 10.19 -2.06 3.27
C ALA A 88 10.14 -1.85 4.80
N LEU A 89 9.56 -2.79 5.56
CA LEU A 89 9.56 -2.75 7.02
C LEU A 89 10.97 -2.91 7.59
N ILE A 90 11.81 -3.76 6.99
CA ILE A 90 13.22 -3.89 7.38
C ILE A 90 13.96 -2.56 7.18
N VAL A 91 13.71 -1.86 6.08
CA VAL A 91 14.28 -0.52 5.84
C VAL A 91 13.85 0.46 6.94
N CYS A 92 12.58 0.46 7.35
CA CYS A 92 12.10 1.28 8.47
C CYS A 92 12.82 0.95 9.80
N ILE A 93 13.05 -0.34 10.07
CA ILE A 93 13.79 -0.78 11.27
C ILE A 93 15.24 -0.30 11.22
N LEU A 94 15.90 -0.41 10.07
CA LEU A 94 17.28 0.04 9.92
C LEU A 94 17.45 1.53 10.19
N VAL A 95 16.48 2.37 9.83
CA VAL A 95 16.49 3.82 10.13
C VAL A 95 16.40 4.10 11.63
N ILE A 96 15.81 3.19 12.42
CA ILE A 96 15.74 3.33 13.88
C ILE A 96 17.03 2.88 14.57
N VAL A 97 17.69 1.86 14.02
CA VAL A 97 18.81 1.17 14.66
C VAL A 97 20.16 1.78 14.27
N LEU A 98 20.27 2.36 13.08
CA LEU A 98 21.51 2.98 12.56
C LEU A 98 21.53 4.48 12.83
#